data_268581dac2f68561287058536e8071e3
#
_entry.id   268581dac2f68561287058536e8071e3
#
_cell.length_a   1.000
_cell.length_b   1.000
_cell.length_c   1.000
_cell.angle_alpha   90.00
_cell.angle_beta   90.00
_cell.angle_gamma   90.00
#
_symmetry.space_group_name_H-M   'P 1'
#
loop_
_entity.id
_entity.type
_entity.pdbx_description
1 polymer ?
#
loop_
_entity_poly.entity_id
_entity_poly.type
_entity_poly.pdbx_seq_one_letter_code
_entity_poly.pdbx_strand_id
1 'polypeptide(L)'
;MANEINPGRVTIKVLEQMKNNGEKISMLTAYDYSFAKIIDQAGIDIILVGDSASNVMAGHETTLPITLDQMVYHASSVIRAVKRALVVVDLPFGTYQSDSQKALKSAIRIMKESGAHAVKLEGGYQAKDSIERIIQAGIPVMGHLGLTPQSIYKFGTYEVRAKNKKEADTLLNDALMLEEVGCFSVLLEKIPNALSRKVSSKLTVPIIGIGAGSDVDGQVLVLQDMLGMNKDFSPRFLRRYLDMNTLICEAVKKYSTDIKSGNFPNKEEQY
;
A
#
# COMPACT_ATOMS: atom_id res chain seq x y z
N MET A 1 -7.13 32.90 3.45
CA MET A 1 -7.16 32.51 2.03
C MET A 1 -6.95 31.01 2.00
N ALA A 2 -7.99 30.23 1.64
CA ALA A 2 -7.86 28.81 1.43
C ALA A 2 -6.98 28.63 0.19
N ASN A 3 -5.75 28.14 0.37
CA ASN A 3 -4.94 27.67 -0.73
C ASN A 3 -5.74 26.55 -1.42
N GLU A 4 -6.12 26.77 -2.67
CA GLU A 4 -6.64 25.72 -3.53
C GLU A 4 -5.61 24.58 -3.47
N ILE A 5 -6.05 23.42 -2.99
CA ILE A 5 -5.28 22.19 -3.06
C ILE A 5 -4.90 22.05 -4.52
N ASN A 6 -3.61 21.98 -4.80
CA ASN A 6 -2.95 22.01 -6.11
C ASN A 6 -3.82 21.37 -7.20
N PRO A 7 -4.30 22.11 -8.23
CA PRO A 7 -5.18 21.55 -9.24
C PRO A 7 -4.46 20.38 -9.93
N GLY A 8 -5.03 19.16 -9.82
CA GLY A 8 -4.45 17.90 -10.31
C GLY A 8 -3.99 16.93 -9.22
N ARG A 9 -4.05 17.29 -7.93
CA ARG A 9 -3.74 16.38 -6.83
C ARG A 9 -4.87 15.40 -6.57
N VAL A 10 -4.55 14.10 -6.43
CA VAL A 10 -5.51 13.08 -6.04
C VAL A 10 -5.84 13.24 -4.56
N THR A 11 -7.12 13.41 -4.27
CA THR A 11 -7.68 13.51 -2.91
C THR A 11 -8.69 12.39 -2.70
N ILE A 12 -9.13 12.19 -1.47
CA ILE A 12 -10.21 11.23 -1.15
C ILE A 12 -11.45 11.50 -2.00
N LYS A 13 -11.83 12.77 -2.20
CA LYS A 13 -12.97 13.14 -3.05
C LYS A 13 -12.77 12.76 -4.51
N VAL A 14 -11.55 12.88 -5.03
CA VAL A 14 -11.23 12.43 -6.40
C VAL A 14 -11.40 10.92 -6.52
N LEU A 15 -10.97 10.14 -5.54
CA LEU A 15 -11.14 8.68 -5.54
C LEU A 15 -12.63 8.28 -5.49
N GLU A 16 -13.43 8.97 -4.69
CA GLU A 16 -14.88 8.78 -4.64
C GLU A 16 -15.53 9.10 -6.00
N GLN A 17 -15.14 10.20 -6.64
CA GLN A 17 -15.59 10.55 -7.98
C GLN A 17 -15.22 9.53 -9.04
N MET A 18 -13.96 9.00 -8.99
CA MET A 18 -13.52 7.94 -9.89
C MET A 18 -14.41 6.70 -9.76
N LYS A 19 -14.71 6.25 -8.54
CA LYS A 19 -15.64 5.15 -8.32
C LYS A 19 -17.02 5.45 -8.91
N ASN A 20 -17.58 6.61 -8.63
CA ASN A 20 -18.91 7.01 -9.12
C ASN A 20 -18.97 7.07 -10.65
N ASN A 21 -17.87 7.42 -11.31
CA ASN A 21 -17.74 7.45 -12.76
C ASN A 21 -17.39 6.08 -13.38
N GLY A 22 -17.13 5.05 -12.56
CA GLY A 22 -16.63 3.76 -13.04
C GLY A 22 -15.18 3.77 -13.51
N GLU A 23 -14.41 4.80 -13.15
CA GLU A 23 -12.98 4.92 -13.46
C GLU A 23 -12.17 4.06 -12.49
N LYS A 24 -11.17 3.33 -13.02
CA LYS A 24 -10.34 2.46 -12.19
C LYS A 24 -9.21 3.22 -11.51
N ILE A 25 -9.00 2.93 -10.24
CA ILE A 25 -7.98 3.53 -9.39
C ILE A 25 -6.71 2.67 -9.43
N SER A 26 -5.60 3.28 -9.76
CA SER A 26 -4.28 2.65 -9.74
C SER A 26 -3.56 2.94 -8.42
N MET A 27 -3.07 1.88 -7.77
CA MET A 27 -2.31 2.00 -6.53
C MET A 27 -1.04 1.17 -6.61
N LEU A 28 0.07 1.68 -6.09
CA LEU A 28 1.36 1.00 -6.10
C LEU A 28 2.13 1.34 -4.83
N THR A 29 2.95 0.41 -4.32
CA THR A 29 3.79 0.72 -3.17
C THR A 29 5.02 1.52 -3.57
N ALA A 30 5.53 2.35 -2.65
CA ALA A 30 6.86 2.96 -2.73
C ALA A 30 7.42 3.18 -1.32
N TYR A 31 8.77 3.17 -1.20
CA TYR A 31 9.43 3.23 0.10
C TYR A 31 10.60 4.23 0.14
N ASP A 32 10.94 4.85 -1.00
CA ASP A 32 12.02 5.80 -1.13
C ASP A 32 11.67 6.94 -2.08
N TYR A 33 12.52 7.97 -2.07
CA TYR A 33 12.34 9.18 -2.86
C TYR A 33 12.40 8.93 -4.37
N SER A 34 13.35 8.13 -4.84
CA SER A 34 13.63 7.97 -6.27
C SER A 34 12.51 7.23 -6.99
N PHE A 35 12.09 6.09 -6.44
CA PHE A 35 10.95 5.34 -7.00
C PHE A 35 9.64 6.11 -6.85
N ALA A 36 9.39 6.75 -5.70
CA ALA A 36 8.17 7.53 -5.50
C ALA A 36 8.04 8.66 -6.53
N LYS A 37 9.14 9.35 -6.87
CA LYS A 37 9.16 10.38 -7.90
C LYS A 37 8.80 9.83 -9.29
N ILE A 38 9.36 8.68 -9.67
CA ILE A 38 9.08 8.03 -10.96
C ILE A 38 7.61 7.60 -11.02
N ILE A 39 7.09 6.99 -9.96
CA ILE A 39 5.71 6.48 -9.87
C ILE A 39 4.70 7.64 -9.95
N ASP A 40 4.96 8.73 -9.22
CA ASP A 40 4.10 9.91 -9.24
C ASP A 40 4.06 10.56 -10.64
N GLN A 41 5.23 10.66 -11.32
CA GLN A 41 5.33 11.14 -12.69
C GLN A 41 4.63 10.21 -13.71
N ALA A 42 4.60 8.92 -13.43
CA ALA A 42 3.88 7.93 -14.25
C ALA A 42 2.35 7.99 -14.08
N GLY A 43 1.85 8.80 -13.14
CA GLY A 43 0.41 9.08 -13.01
C GLY A 43 -0.36 8.08 -12.13
N ILE A 44 0.30 7.34 -11.25
CA ILE A 44 -0.37 6.48 -10.24
C ILE A 44 -1.23 7.34 -9.32
N ASP A 45 -2.45 6.88 -8.98
CA ASP A 45 -3.41 7.66 -8.20
C ASP A 45 -3.13 7.58 -6.69
N ILE A 46 -2.72 6.42 -6.20
CA ILE A 46 -2.39 6.21 -4.79
C ILE A 46 -1.00 5.60 -4.67
N ILE A 47 -0.16 6.16 -3.81
CA ILE A 47 1.10 5.54 -3.39
C ILE A 47 0.93 5.03 -1.96
N LEU A 48 1.19 3.73 -1.76
CA LEU A 48 1.17 3.09 -0.46
C LEU A 48 2.59 2.96 0.08
N VAL A 49 2.83 3.55 1.23
CA VAL A 49 3.99 3.19 2.06
C VAL A 49 3.55 2.03 2.94
N GLY A 50 3.70 0.82 2.39
CA GLY A 50 3.23 -0.41 3.02
C GLY A 50 4.22 -0.97 4.04
N ASP A 51 3.72 -1.68 5.05
CA ASP A 51 4.56 -2.45 5.98
C ASP A 51 5.27 -3.63 5.29
N SER A 52 4.89 -3.96 4.05
CA SER A 52 5.65 -4.79 3.11
C SER A 52 7.10 -4.31 2.87
N ALA A 53 7.43 -3.06 3.25
CA ALA A 53 8.82 -2.61 3.37
C ALA A 53 9.68 -3.54 4.25
N SER A 54 9.08 -4.16 5.26
CA SER A 54 9.72 -5.20 6.06
C SER A 54 10.30 -6.33 5.22
N ASN A 55 9.55 -6.77 4.21
CA ASN A 55 9.98 -7.85 3.30
C ASN A 55 10.93 -7.33 2.22
N VAL A 56 10.49 -6.34 1.42
CA VAL A 56 11.18 -5.99 0.17
C VAL A 56 12.34 -4.99 0.35
N MET A 57 12.38 -4.27 1.48
CA MET A 57 13.46 -3.33 1.81
C MET A 57 14.40 -3.86 2.89
N ALA A 58 13.87 -4.53 3.92
CA ALA A 58 14.65 -5.03 5.05
C ALA A 58 14.96 -6.54 4.99
N GLY A 59 14.30 -7.29 4.09
CA GLY A 59 14.55 -8.73 3.90
C GLY A 59 13.98 -9.64 4.98
N HIS A 60 13.03 -9.16 5.78
CA HIS A 60 12.35 -9.99 6.78
C HIS A 60 11.32 -10.93 6.13
N GLU A 61 11.06 -12.07 6.78
CA GLU A 61 10.08 -13.06 6.29
C GLU A 61 8.62 -12.58 6.38
N THR A 62 8.34 -11.66 7.33
CA THR A 62 6.99 -11.13 7.58
C THR A 62 7.01 -9.61 7.68
N THR A 63 5.81 -9.00 7.67
CA THR A 63 5.65 -7.55 7.88
C THR A 63 5.78 -7.14 9.35
N LEU A 64 5.79 -8.09 10.30
CA LEU A 64 5.73 -7.82 11.74
C LEU A 64 6.92 -7.04 12.33
N PRO A 65 8.18 -7.25 11.86
CA PRO A 65 9.34 -6.60 12.48
C PRO A 65 9.46 -5.10 12.23
N ILE A 66 8.83 -4.56 11.17
CA ILE A 66 8.98 -3.15 10.84
C ILE A 66 8.42 -2.24 11.95
N THR A 67 9.18 -1.22 12.32
CA THR A 67 8.83 -0.30 13.40
C THR A 67 8.10 0.94 12.88
N LEU A 68 7.42 1.66 13.78
CA LEU A 68 6.80 2.94 13.46
C LEU A 68 7.82 3.98 12.98
N ASP A 69 9.02 4.00 13.55
CA ASP A 69 10.10 4.92 13.16
C ASP A 69 10.58 4.64 11.72
N GLN A 70 10.70 3.36 11.34
CA GLN A 70 11.03 2.98 9.97
C GLN A 70 9.91 3.38 9.00
N MET A 71 8.65 3.19 9.38
CA MET A 71 7.52 3.63 8.55
C MET A 71 7.49 5.15 8.37
N VAL A 72 7.77 5.92 9.41
CA VAL A 72 7.92 7.38 9.33
C VAL A 72 9.07 7.78 8.42
N TYR A 73 10.22 7.09 8.49
CA TYR A 73 11.36 7.32 7.60
C TYR A 73 11.01 7.10 6.12
N HIS A 74 10.41 5.97 5.79
CA HIS A 74 9.96 5.65 4.43
C HIS A 74 8.91 6.65 3.94
N ALA A 75 7.89 6.93 4.77
CA ALA A 75 6.83 7.87 4.43
C ALA A 75 7.37 9.28 4.16
N SER A 76 8.28 9.77 4.99
CA SER A 76 8.94 11.07 4.81
C SER A 76 9.73 11.14 3.51
N SER A 77 10.37 10.04 3.10
CA SER A 77 11.12 9.95 1.85
C SER A 77 10.18 9.99 0.64
N VAL A 78 9.07 9.28 0.70
CA VAL A 78 8.04 9.26 -0.35
C VAL A 78 7.35 10.60 -0.49
N ILE A 79 6.92 11.20 0.61
CA ILE A 79 6.16 12.48 0.60
C ILE A 79 6.97 13.60 -0.05
N ARG A 80 8.28 13.68 0.18
CA ARG A 80 9.14 14.69 -0.47
C ARG A 80 9.19 14.57 -1.98
N ALA A 81 8.91 13.40 -2.52
CA ALA A 81 8.94 13.14 -3.96
C ALA A 81 7.60 13.37 -4.66
N VAL A 82 6.48 13.19 -3.95
CA VAL A 82 5.13 13.11 -4.52
C VAL A 82 4.49 14.49 -4.64
N LYS A 83 3.94 14.78 -5.81
CA LYS A 83 3.21 16.02 -6.09
C LYS A 83 1.73 15.80 -6.38
N ARG A 84 1.37 14.67 -7.00
CA ARG A 84 0.03 14.36 -7.47
C ARG A 84 -0.67 13.27 -6.64
N ALA A 85 -0.06 12.12 -6.44
CA ALA A 85 -0.69 10.96 -5.84
C ALA A 85 -1.14 11.17 -4.39
N LEU A 86 -2.21 10.50 -3.98
CA LEU A 86 -2.57 10.36 -2.57
C LEU A 86 -1.58 9.40 -1.90
N VAL A 87 -0.93 9.81 -0.82
CA VAL A 87 -0.01 8.94 -0.07
C VAL A 87 -0.71 8.39 1.16
N VAL A 88 -0.80 7.07 1.23
CA VAL A 88 -1.35 6.30 2.35
C VAL A 88 -0.21 5.54 3.03
N VAL A 89 -0.19 5.50 4.36
CA VAL A 89 0.89 4.86 5.14
C VAL A 89 0.30 3.82 6.08
N ASP A 90 0.89 2.63 6.09
CA ASP A 90 0.48 1.58 7.03
C ASP A 90 0.88 1.90 8.46
N LEU A 91 -0.05 1.66 9.38
CA LEU A 91 0.29 1.49 10.80
C LEU A 91 0.88 0.09 10.99
N PRO A 92 2.16 -0.03 11.41
CA PRO A 92 2.79 -1.33 11.58
C PRO A 92 2.22 -2.10 12.78
N PHE A 93 2.43 -3.41 12.77
CA PHE A 93 1.97 -4.30 13.83
C PHE A 93 2.41 -3.81 15.22
N GLY A 94 1.51 -3.95 16.21
CA GLY A 94 1.75 -3.53 17.59
C GLY A 94 1.49 -2.05 17.89
N THR A 95 1.14 -1.25 16.87
CA THR A 95 0.92 0.20 17.03
C THR A 95 -0.54 0.60 17.22
N TYR A 96 -1.49 -0.30 16.90
CA TYR A 96 -2.93 0.00 16.99
C TYR A 96 -3.79 -1.12 17.57
N GLN A 97 -3.23 -2.34 17.74
CA GLN A 97 -4.02 -3.50 18.20
C GLN A 97 -4.29 -3.49 19.70
N SER A 98 -3.46 -2.80 20.50
CA SER A 98 -3.56 -2.85 21.96
C SER A 98 -4.66 -1.97 22.54
N ASP A 99 -4.80 -0.76 22.01
CA ASP A 99 -5.81 0.22 22.42
C ASP A 99 -5.92 1.39 21.42
N SER A 100 -7.08 2.07 21.42
CA SER A 100 -7.40 3.16 20.50
C SER A 100 -6.58 4.45 20.74
N GLN A 101 -6.11 4.70 21.97
CA GLN A 101 -5.28 5.87 22.27
C GLN A 101 -3.87 5.71 21.68
N LYS A 102 -3.30 4.49 21.78
CA LYS A 102 -2.02 4.17 21.14
C LYS A 102 -2.13 4.25 19.64
N ALA A 103 -3.23 3.73 19.06
CA ALA A 103 -3.52 3.81 17.64
C ALA A 103 -3.54 5.27 17.14
N LEU A 104 -4.26 6.15 17.84
CA LEU A 104 -4.31 7.58 17.54
C LEU A 104 -2.93 8.24 17.63
N LYS A 105 -2.16 7.97 18.68
CA LYS A 105 -0.80 8.53 18.84
C LYS A 105 0.11 8.10 17.69
N SER A 106 0.03 6.84 17.26
CA SER A 106 0.81 6.30 16.15
C SER A 106 0.41 6.95 14.82
N ALA A 107 -0.89 7.11 14.55
CA ALA A 107 -1.40 7.79 13.37
C ALA A 107 -0.97 9.27 13.35
N ILE A 108 -1.07 9.99 14.47
CA ILE A 108 -0.61 11.38 14.61
C ILE A 108 0.88 11.49 14.28
N ARG A 109 1.72 10.57 14.76
CA ARG A 109 3.14 10.56 14.45
C ARG A 109 3.39 10.43 12.94
N ILE A 110 2.74 9.46 12.28
CA ILE A 110 2.85 9.31 10.82
C ILE A 110 2.46 10.62 10.13
N MET A 111 1.28 11.15 10.42
CA MET A 111 0.78 12.37 9.76
C MET A 111 1.69 13.58 9.97
N LYS A 112 2.13 13.82 11.21
CA LYS A 112 2.92 15.02 11.55
C LYS A 112 4.38 14.91 11.12
N GLU A 113 5.01 13.76 11.30
CA GLU A 113 6.45 13.59 11.07
C GLU A 113 6.76 13.34 9.60
N SER A 114 5.84 12.71 8.84
CA SER A 114 6.06 12.46 7.42
C SER A 114 5.33 13.41 6.47
N GLY A 115 4.19 13.98 6.90
CA GLY A 115 3.30 14.73 6.02
C GLY A 115 2.36 13.84 5.18
N ALA A 116 2.20 12.56 5.54
CA ALA A 116 1.28 11.63 4.88
C ALA A 116 -0.16 12.17 4.82
N HIS A 117 -0.96 11.65 3.87
CA HIS A 117 -2.32 12.13 3.65
C HIS A 117 -3.39 11.26 4.32
N ALA A 118 -3.08 9.99 4.56
CA ALA A 118 -3.96 9.00 5.17
C ALA A 118 -3.14 7.86 5.79
N VAL A 119 -3.79 7.06 6.64
CA VAL A 119 -3.21 5.84 7.19
C VAL A 119 -4.02 4.61 6.77
N LYS A 120 -3.39 3.40 6.79
CA LYS A 120 -4.06 2.13 6.58
C LYS A 120 -3.88 1.23 7.81
N LEU A 121 -4.94 0.48 8.16
CA LEU A 121 -4.94 -0.49 9.26
C LEU A 121 -5.58 -1.81 8.80
N GLU A 122 -5.09 -2.92 9.34
CA GLU A 122 -5.63 -4.25 9.10
C GLU A 122 -6.65 -4.65 10.17
N GLY A 123 -7.74 -5.27 9.72
CA GLY A 123 -8.76 -5.86 10.56
C GLY A 123 -10.15 -5.24 10.39
N GLY A 124 -11.16 -6.00 10.82
CA GLY A 124 -12.55 -5.61 10.87
C GLY A 124 -12.96 -5.14 12.28
N TYR A 125 -13.99 -5.77 12.86
CA TYR A 125 -14.53 -5.41 14.18
C TYR A 125 -13.49 -5.31 15.29
N GLN A 126 -12.45 -6.12 15.26
CA GLN A 126 -11.38 -6.08 16.26
C GLN A 126 -10.53 -4.79 16.20
N ALA A 127 -10.53 -4.08 15.08
CA ALA A 127 -9.82 -2.81 14.90
C ALA A 127 -10.76 -1.59 14.96
N LYS A 128 -12.08 -1.80 15.09
CA LYS A 128 -13.12 -0.76 15.01
C LYS A 128 -12.80 0.45 15.88
N ASP A 129 -12.57 0.24 17.17
CA ASP A 129 -12.38 1.34 18.14
C ASP A 129 -11.14 2.19 17.79
N SER A 130 -10.08 1.53 17.30
CA SER A 130 -8.86 2.21 16.86
C SER A 130 -9.10 3.03 15.58
N ILE A 131 -9.80 2.46 14.61
CA ILE A 131 -10.16 3.13 13.35
C ILE A 131 -11.05 4.34 13.63
N GLU A 132 -12.12 4.14 14.38
CA GLU A 132 -13.07 5.20 14.75
C GLU A 132 -12.38 6.35 15.48
N ARG A 133 -11.51 6.02 16.44
CA ARG A 133 -10.75 7.03 17.20
C ARG A 133 -9.81 7.86 16.32
N ILE A 134 -9.19 7.25 15.33
CA ILE A 134 -8.32 7.94 14.36
C ILE A 134 -9.14 8.86 13.46
N ILE A 135 -10.27 8.37 12.92
CA ILE A 135 -11.16 9.13 12.04
C ILE A 135 -11.77 10.34 12.77
N GLN A 136 -12.22 10.18 14.02
CA GLN A 136 -12.74 11.26 14.86
C GLN A 136 -11.71 12.37 15.11
N ALA A 137 -10.42 12.07 15.02
CA ALA A 137 -9.35 13.06 15.12
C ALA A 137 -9.07 13.77 13.77
N GLY A 138 -9.83 13.48 12.72
CA GLY A 138 -9.69 14.10 11.40
C GLY A 138 -8.65 13.43 10.49
N ILE A 139 -8.16 12.23 10.83
CA ILE A 139 -7.18 11.50 10.02
C ILE A 139 -7.93 10.49 9.13
N PRO A 140 -7.78 10.55 7.80
CA PRO A 140 -8.42 9.59 6.90
C PRO A 140 -7.83 8.19 7.06
N VAL A 141 -8.72 7.18 7.05
CA VAL A 141 -8.33 5.76 7.20
C VAL A 141 -8.78 4.93 6.01
N MET A 142 -7.87 4.12 5.49
CA MET A 142 -8.15 2.99 4.60
C MET A 142 -8.20 1.71 5.44
N GLY A 143 -9.30 0.95 5.39
CA GLY A 143 -9.39 -0.36 6.02
C GLY A 143 -8.73 -1.45 5.18
N HIS A 144 -8.34 -2.58 5.79
CA HIS A 144 -7.77 -3.72 5.06
C HIS A 144 -8.33 -5.04 5.59
N LEU A 145 -8.95 -5.81 4.70
CA LEU A 145 -9.63 -7.09 5.00
C LEU A 145 -9.16 -8.21 4.06
N GLY A 146 -9.51 -9.43 4.44
CA GLY A 146 -9.14 -10.65 3.72
C GLY A 146 -7.89 -11.29 4.31
N LEU A 147 -6.87 -11.55 3.50
CA LEU A 147 -5.56 -11.89 4.01
C LEU A 147 -4.93 -10.60 4.57
N THR A 148 -4.68 -10.58 5.85
CA THR A 148 -4.01 -9.48 6.53
C THR A 148 -2.63 -9.96 6.98
N PRO A 149 -1.52 -9.52 6.32
CA PRO A 149 -0.16 -10.02 6.60
C PRO A 149 0.27 -9.89 8.06
N GLN A 150 -0.20 -8.87 8.77
CA GLN A 150 0.06 -8.71 10.21
C GLN A 150 -0.57 -9.83 11.07
N SER A 151 -1.51 -10.59 10.51
CA SER A 151 -2.14 -11.76 11.18
C SER A 151 -1.59 -13.10 10.69
N ILE A 152 -0.42 -13.12 10.02
CA ILE A 152 0.08 -14.32 9.34
C ILE A 152 0.26 -15.53 10.26
N TYR A 153 0.72 -15.33 11.48
CA TYR A 153 0.86 -16.42 12.45
C TYR A 153 -0.49 -16.96 12.95
N LYS A 154 -1.53 -16.12 12.98
CA LYS A 154 -2.90 -16.57 13.27
C LYS A 154 -3.47 -17.42 12.12
N PHE A 155 -3.16 -17.06 10.88
CA PHE A 155 -3.63 -17.80 9.70
C PHE A 155 -2.80 -19.06 9.42
N GLY A 156 -1.50 -19.04 9.74
CA GLY A 156 -0.56 -20.13 9.47
C GLY A 156 -0.21 -20.33 8.00
N THR A 157 -0.79 -19.53 7.09
CA THR A 157 -0.63 -19.67 5.65
C THR A 157 -1.00 -18.37 4.91
N TYR A 158 -0.43 -18.18 3.72
CA TYR A 158 -0.81 -17.12 2.77
C TYR A 158 -1.92 -17.54 1.79
N GLU A 159 -2.76 -18.50 2.14
CA GLU A 159 -3.87 -18.94 1.28
C GLU A 159 -4.98 -17.88 1.13
N VAL A 160 -5.81 -18.08 0.08
CA VAL A 160 -7.02 -17.27 -0.16
C VAL A 160 -7.97 -17.38 1.02
N ARG A 161 -8.41 -16.23 1.55
CA ARG A 161 -9.33 -16.13 2.70
C ARG A 161 -10.79 -16.09 2.25
N ALA A 162 -11.70 -16.23 3.21
CA ALA A 162 -13.15 -16.12 2.99
C ALA A 162 -13.71 -17.06 1.90
N LYS A 163 -13.15 -18.28 1.80
CA LYS A 163 -13.65 -19.33 0.89
C LYS A 163 -14.95 -19.96 1.37
N ASN A 164 -15.17 -20.04 2.68
CA ASN A 164 -16.40 -20.57 3.26
C ASN A 164 -17.40 -19.46 3.59
N LYS A 165 -18.70 -19.84 3.68
CA LYS A 165 -19.78 -18.90 3.88
C LYS A 165 -19.62 -18.05 5.15
N LYS A 166 -19.24 -18.67 6.27
CA LYS A 166 -19.10 -17.95 7.56
C LYS A 166 -18.05 -16.85 7.49
N GLU A 167 -16.87 -17.15 6.94
CA GLU A 167 -15.78 -16.19 6.78
C GLU A 167 -16.17 -15.10 5.76
N ALA A 168 -16.85 -15.46 4.67
CA ALA A 168 -17.33 -14.53 3.67
C ALA A 168 -18.39 -13.55 4.24
N ASP A 169 -19.33 -14.05 5.03
CA ASP A 169 -20.35 -13.22 5.68
C ASP A 169 -19.70 -12.28 6.73
N THR A 170 -18.72 -12.78 7.50
CA THR A 170 -17.94 -11.96 8.43
C THR A 170 -17.20 -10.83 7.69
N LEU A 171 -16.48 -11.15 6.60
CA LEU A 171 -15.74 -10.15 5.82
C LEU A 171 -16.68 -9.08 5.24
N LEU A 172 -17.85 -9.47 4.74
CA LEU A 172 -18.82 -8.52 4.25
C LEU A 172 -19.34 -7.59 5.35
N ASN A 173 -19.65 -8.12 6.53
CA ASN A 173 -20.09 -7.32 7.67
C ASN A 173 -18.98 -6.38 8.17
N ASP A 174 -17.74 -6.86 8.20
CA ASP A 174 -16.56 -6.03 8.51
C ASP A 174 -16.40 -4.88 7.51
N ALA A 175 -16.58 -5.14 6.20
CA ALA A 175 -16.46 -4.12 5.18
C ALA A 175 -17.57 -3.04 5.32
N LEU A 176 -18.81 -3.44 5.59
CA LEU A 176 -19.92 -2.51 5.87
C LEU A 176 -19.64 -1.66 7.12
N MET A 177 -19.16 -2.30 8.18
CA MET A 177 -18.78 -1.60 9.42
C MET A 177 -17.63 -0.60 9.17
N LEU A 178 -16.62 -0.93 8.36
CA LEU A 178 -15.53 -0.02 8.02
C LEU A 178 -16.04 1.23 7.29
N GLU A 179 -16.99 1.07 6.38
CA GLU A 179 -17.65 2.21 5.73
C GLU A 179 -18.47 3.04 6.73
N GLU A 180 -19.26 2.38 7.60
CA GLU A 180 -20.10 3.03 8.61
C GLU A 180 -19.28 3.90 9.57
N VAL A 181 -18.12 3.45 10.02
CA VAL A 181 -17.22 4.24 10.88
C VAL A 181 -16.46 5.33 10.14
N GLY A 182 -16.56 5.41 8.80
CA GLY A 182 -16.01 6.48 7.98
C GLY A 182 -14.66 6.21 7.30
N CYS A 183 -14.27 4.95 7.11
CA CYS A 183 -13.16 4.64 6.22
C CYS A 183 -13.41 5.17 4.82
N PHE A 184 -12.45 5.87 4.21
CA PHE A 184 -12.61 6.42 2.86
C PHE A 184 -12.42 5.37 1.76
N SER A 185 -11.86 4.23 2.08
CA SER A 185 -11.62 3.11 1.15
C SER A 185 -11.38 1.81 1.94
N VAL A 186 -11.60 0.66 1.30
CA VAL A 186 -11.26 -0.65 1.85
C VAL A 186 -10.39 -1.42 0.86
N LEU A 187 -9.25 -1.93 1.34
CA LEU A 187 -8.40 -2.85 0.61
C LEU A 187 -8.85 -4.29 0.89
N LEU A 188 -8.96 -5.09 -0.16
CA LEU A 188 -9.31 -6.52 -0.09
C LEU A 188 -8.14 -7.36 -0.64
N GLU A 189 -7.59 -8.23 0.20
CA GLU A 189 -6.45 -9.07 -0.19
C GLU A 189 -6.82 -10.55 -0.21
N LYS A 190 -6.44 -11.22 -1.32
CA LYS A 190 -6.51 -12.68 -1.51
C LYS A 190 -7.84 -13.29 -1.06
N ILE A 191 -8.93 -12.82 -1.64
CA ILE A 191 -10.29 -13.33 -1.47
C ILE A 191 -10.91 -13.75 -2.82
N PRO A 192 -11.96 -14.58 -2.83
CA PRO A 192 -12.64 -14.95 -4.06
C PRO A 192 -13.24 -13.75 -4.79
N ASN A 193 -13.07 -13.67 -6.13
CA ASN A 193 -13.59 -12.59 -6.97
C ASN A 193 -15.12 -12.36 -6.80
N ALA A 194 -15.91 -13.43 -6.64
CA ALA A 194 -17.34 -13.30 -6.41
C ALA A 194 -17.67 -12.55 -5.10
N LEU A 195 -16.84 -12.70 -4.07
CA LEU A 195 -17.00 -11.98 -2.80
C LEU A 195 -16.59 -10.53 -2.94
N SER A 196 -15.45 -10.24 -3.60
CA SER A 196 -15.02 -8.85 -3.82
C SER A 196 -16.01 -8.06 -4.66
N ARG A 197 -16.61 -8.68 -5.71
CA ARG A 197 -17.72 -8.10 -6.46
C ARG A 197 -18.90 -7.74 -5.55
N LYS A 198 -19.31 -8.67 -4.68
CA LYS A 198 -20.40 -8.46 -3.72
C LYS A 198 -20.10 -7.31 -2.75
N VAL A 199 -18.88 -7.21 -2.26
CA VAL A 199 -18.44 -6.11 -1.39
C VAL A 199 -18.46 -4.78 -2.17
N SER A 200 -17.81 -4.73 -3.33
CA SER A 200 -17.71 -3.51 -4.15
C SER A 200 -19.08 -2.97 -4.58
N SER A 201 -20.05 -3.86 -4.85
CA SER A 201 -21.42 -3.45 -5.19
C SER A 201 -22.26 -2.94 -4.02
N LYS A 202 -21.85 -3.22 -2.78
CA LYS A 202 -22.60 -2.82 -1.57
C LYS A 202 -22.05 -1.58 -0.91
N LEU A 203 -20.78 -1.29 -1.09
CA LEU A 203 -20.13 -0.13 -0.49
C LEU A 203 -20.09 1.04 -1.47
N THR A 204 -20.21 2.24 -0.95
CA THR A 204 -20.08 3.49 -1.71
C THR A 204 -18.63 3.97 -1.78
N VAL A 205 -17.81 3.61 -0.80
CA VAL A 205 -16.38 3.93 -0.78
C VAL A 205 -15.57 3.07 -1.77
N PRO A 206 -14.45 3.57 -2.34
CA PRO A 206 -13.60 2.80 -3.23
C PRO A 206 -13.06 1.50 -2.63
N ILE A 207 -13.13 0.42 -3.41
CA ILE A 207 -12.58 -0.89 -3.04
C ILE A 207 -11.33 -1.15 -3.88
N ILE A 208 -10.19 -1.35 -3.22
CA ILE A 208 -8.90 -1.64 -3.84
C ILE A 208 -8.59 -3.13 -3.64
N GLY A 209 -8.19 -3.83 -4.69
CA GLY A 209 -7.91 -5.26 -4.63
C GLY A 209 -6.43 -5.60 -4.81
N ILE A 210 -5.98 -6.65 -4.15
CA ILE A 210 -4.77 -7.40 -4.47
C ILE A 210 -5.07 -8.89 -4.35
N GLY A 211 -5.01 -9.61 -5.46
CA GLY A 211 -5.45 -11.01 -5.48
C GLY A 211 -6.93 -11.21 -5.13
N ALA A 212 -7.76 -10.20 -5.37
CA ALA A 212 -9.20 -10.19 -5.10
C ALA A 212 -10.05 -10.17 -6.38
N GLY A 213 -9.45 -10.38 -7.55
CA GLY A 213 -10.11 -10.34 -8.85
C GLY A 213 -10.25 -8.93 -9.43
N SER A 214 -10.99 -8.80 -10.54
CA SER A 214 -11.11 -7.56 -11.32
C SER A 214 -12.35 -6.71 -10.98
N ASP A 215 -13.30 -7.27 -10.22
CA ASP A 215 -14.60 -6.65 -9.95
C ASP A 215 -14.55 -5.70 -8.72
N VAL A 216 -13.48 -4.93 -8.63
CA VAL A 216 -13.23 -3.88 -7.63
C VAL A 216 -12.91 -2.55 -8.32
N ASP A 217 -12.88 -1.47 -7.57
CA ASP A 217 -12.72 -0.12 -8.14
C ASP A 217 -11.25 0.20 -8.47
N GLY A 218 -10.29 -0.45 -7.83
CA GLY A 218 -8.86 -0.29 -8.10
C GLY A 218 -8.04 -1.52 -7.77
N GLN A 219 -6.73 -1.45 -8.10
CA GLN A 219 -5.77 -2.53 -7.84
C GLN A 219 -4.49 -1.98 -7.24
N VAL A 220 -3.88 -2.76 -6.34
CA VAL A 220 -2.56 -2.48 -5.79
C VAL A 220 -1.60 -3.65 -6.03
N LEU A 221 -0.33 -3.34 -6.26
CA LEU A 221 0.78 -4.30 -6.23
C LEU A 221 1.94 -3.72 -5.41
N VAL A 222 2.80 -4.62 -4.93
CA VAL A 222 4.12 -4.26 -4.41
C VAL A 222 5.03 -3.93 -5.59
N LEU A 223 5.69 -2.77 -5.56
CA LEU A 223 6.50 -2.28 -6.67
C LEU A 223 7.58 -3.26 -7.10
N GLN A 224 8.34 -3.79 -6.13
CA GLN A 224 9.45 -4.71 -6.38
C GLN A 224 8.99 -6.00 -7.05
N ASP A 225 7.79 -6.47 -6.71
CA ASP A 225 7.20 -7.66 -7.30
C ASP A 225 6.72 -7.36 -8.73
N MET A 226 6.03 -6.24 -8.95
CA MET A 226 5.57 -5.78 -10.25
C MET A 226 6.72 -5.57 -11.25
N LEU A 227 7.85 -5.05 -10.76
CA LEU A 227 9.05 -4.83 -11.56
C LEU A 227 9.91 -6.11 -11.74
N GLY A 228 9.55 -7.23 -11.11
CA GLY A 228 10.28 -8.48 -11.23
C GLY A 228 11.67 -8.46 -10.55
N MET A 229 11.84 -7.68 -9.48
CA MET A 229 13.07 -7.66 -8.70
C MET A 229 13.24 -8.95 -7.89
N ASN A 230 12.13 -9.47 -7.32
CA ASN A 230 12.09 -10.75 -6.62
C ASN A 230 11.62 -11.87 -7.55
N LYS A 231 12.52 -12.77 -7.95
CA LYS A 231 12.21 -13.89 -8.86
C LYS A 231 11.53 -15.05 -8.14
N ASP A 232 11.74 -15.19 -6.84
CA ASP A 232 11.24 -16.34 -6.06
C ASP A 232 9.78 -16.18 -5.65
N PHE A 233 9.23 -14.96 -5.66
CA PHE A 233 7.85 -14.66 -5.33
C PHE A 233 7.00 -14.53 -6.61
N SER A 234 6.16 -15.53 -6.91
CA SER A 234 5.32 -15.57 -8.12
C SER A 234 3.90 -16.09 -7.84
N PRO A 235 3.10 -15.37 -7.02
CA PRO A 235 1.72 -15.75 -6.79
C PRO A 235 0.87 -15.55 -8.05
N ARG A 236 -0.23 -16.31 -8.17
CA ARG A 236 -1.13 -16.27 -9.34
C ARG A 236 -1.64 -14.88 -9.71
N PHE A 237 -1.82 -13.98 -8.74
CA PHE A 237 -2.36 -12.62 -8.97
C PHE A 237 -1.29 -11.63 -9.45
N LEU A 238 -0.01 -11.97 -9.33
CA LEU A 238 1.08 -11.07 -9.73
C LEU A 238 1.32 -11.12 -11.23
N ARG A 239 1.23 -9.98 -11.88
CA ARG A 239 1.76 -9.76 -13.23
C ARG A 239 3.04 -8.96 -13.11
N ARG A 240 4.14 -9.50 -13.65
CA ARG A 240 5.38 -8.76 -13.81
C ARG A 240 5.33 -7.94 -15.09
N TYR A 241 5.64 -6.66 -14.99
CA TYR A 241 5.67 -5.73 -16.12
C TYR A 241 7.10 -5.50 -16.63
N LEU A 242 8.11 -5.93 -15.85
CA LEU A 242 9.53 -5.81 -16.18
C LEU A 242 10.30 -6.99 -15.56
N ASP A 243 11.45 -7.36 -16.11
CA ASP A 243 12.47 -8.23 -15.47
C ASP A 243 13.63 -7.36 -14.97
N MET A 244 13.39 -6.55 -13.96
CA MET A 244 14.37 -5.62 -13.41
C MET A 244 15.56 -6.35 -12.76
N ASN A 245 15.35 -7.53 -12.22
CA ASN A 245 16.44 -8.36 -11.65
C ASN A 245 17.52 -8.64 -12.71
N THR A 246 17.14 -9.11 -13.89
CA THR A 246 18.08 -9.38 -14.99
C THR A 246 18.77 -8.10 -15.46
N LEU A 247 18.02 -7.03 -15.67
CA LEU A 247 18.57 -5.75 -16.15
C LEU A 247 19.60 -5.15 -15.16
N ILE A 248 19.31 -5.20 -13.85
CA ILE A 248 20.24 -4.72 -12.83
C ILE A 248 21.50 -5.60 -12.81
N CYS A 249 21.34 -6.93 -12.84
CA CYS A 249 22.49 -7.85 -12.86
C CYS A 249 23.40 -7.61 -14.07
N GLU A 250 22.84 -7.42 -15.25
CA GLU A 250 23.59 -7.12 -16.48
C GLU A 250 24.33 -5.79 -16.39
N ALA A 251 23.64 -4.73 -15.93
CA ALA A 251 24.24 -3.41 -15.74
C ALA A 251 25.42 -3.45 -14.74
N VAL A 252 25.26 -4.13 -13.61
CA VAL A 252 26.31 -4.28 -12.59
C VAL A 252 27.49 -5.08 -13.12
N LYS A 253 27.25 -6.17 -13.88
CA LYS A 253 28.32 -6.95 -14.53
C LYS A 253 29.10 -6.11 -15.54
N LYS A 254 28.40 -5.34 -16.38
CA LYS A 254 29.04 -4.43 -17.33
C LYS A 254 29.91 -3.41 -16.62
N TYR A 255 29.40 -2.71 -15.62
CA TYR A 255 30.14 -1.75 -14.81
C TYR A 255 31.40 -2.38 -14.19
N SER A 256 31.29 -3.58 -13.61
CA SER A 256 32.45 -4.30 -13.05
C SER A 256 33.48 -4.65 -14.12
N THR A 257 33.05 -5.04 -15.31
CA THR A 257 33.93 -5.36 -16.44
C THR A 257 34.69 -4.12 -16.94
N ASP A 258 33.98 -3.01 -17.10
CA ASP A 258 34.57 -1.75 -17.56
C ASP A 258 35.65 -1.24 -16.59
N ILE A 259 35.42 -1.33 -15.27
CA ILE A 259 36.43 -1.00 -14.26
C ILE A 259 37.69 -1.91 -14.40
N LYS A 260 37.47 -3.25 -14.45
CA LYS A 260 38.55 -4.21 -14.45
C LYS A 260 39.37 -4.17 -15.75
N SER A 261 38.80 -3.75 -16.84
CA SER A 261 39.48 -3.55 -18.12
C SER A 261 40.12 -2.16 -18.30
N GLY A 262 39.92 -1.25 -17.34
CA GLY A 262 40.36 0.14 -17.45
C GLY A 262 39.57 1.00 -18.42
N ASN A 263 38.39 0.54 -18.81
CA ASN A 263 37.49 1.22 -19.75
C ASN A 263 36.64 2.30 -19.08
N PHE A 264 36.54 2.24 -17.75
CA PHE A 264 35.87 3.23 -16.89
C PHE A 264 36.79 3.60 -15.71
N PRO A 265 36.98 4.92 -15.40
CA PRO A 265 36.57 6.06 -16.24
C PRO A 265 37.47 6.20 -17.47
N ASN A 266 36.87 6.54 -18.60
CA ASN A 266 37.62 6.90 -19.80
C ASN A 266 38.09 8.38 -19.76
N LYS A 267 38.80 8.86 -20.81
CA LYS A 267 39.38 10.22 -20.82
C LYS A 267 38.32 11.35 -20.71
N GLU A 268 37.08 11.11 -21.15
CA GLU A 268 36.00 12.10 -21.11
C GLU A 268 35.30 12.13 -19.74
N GLU A 269 35.54 11.13 -18.93
CA GLU A 269 34.95 10.96 -17.57
C GLU A 269 35.93 11.33 -16.44
N GLN A 270 37.11 11.85 -16.78
CA GLN A 270 38.15 12.29 -15.84
C GLN A 270 38.20 13.81 -15.72
N TYR A 271 38.54 14.32 -14.53
CA TYR A 271 38.72 15.73 -14.24
C TYR A 271 40.19 16.13 -14.25
#